data_f4f1acf2cf4dfdcb2167875dcffa57ce
#
_entry.id   f4f1acf2cf4dfdcb2167875dcffa57ce
#
_cell.length_a   1.000
_cell.length_b   1.000
_cell.length_c   1.000
_cell.angle_alpha   90.00
_cell.angle_beta   90.00
_cell.angle_gamma   90.00
#
_symmetry.space_group_name_H-M   'P 1'
#
loop_
_entity.id
_entity.type
_entity.pdbx_description
1 polymer ?
#
loop_
_entity_poly.entity_id
_entity_poly.type
_entity_poly.pdbx_seq_one_letter_code
_entity_poly.pdbx_strand_id
1 'polypeptide(L)'
;MRTRIFAILLLCSLLWPYSYMQPPWGYNQATRLDVLHAVFSEGTIAIDSFHENTGDKIEWNGHFYSEKAPGVVVIAAPAFAAVYAVLGALSIDSSSELGWKISEWFTTVFSVGLLAALSALFLFQLLKKYTSSRTALVSIFAVYLGTLIYTYAVMLFSHTATASLIIIALWAIDNGVGLLDSGKLSRRHSLLAGGCLGLTIACEYTSALSAGALLLFVLFKNRKHAMYLLCGSVLPLLLIPLNNWLISGSILSIPYEYVTDFPGMQKGLFGIEFAPNISVMWQLLGSQYRGLFFWSPFLLLCIPGFVFLWKKSTSAFWLMLITPIVSLVLISSYSYWHGGWALGPRHLASVLPFLCIPAALGCHRFKKAGIVFAALSILLTGLGTVLQPLAPEGKTKLLTDFYIPMVQSGEIRESLGSLLGLQSILSLLPLFVISAVLMRLTWKAIDTRTAA
;
A
#
# COMPACT_ATOMS: atom_id res chain seq x y z
N MET A 1 10.17 22.44 18.03
CA MET A 1 10.86 22.70 16.75
C MET A 1 11.52 21.44 16.18
N ARG A 2 12.43 20.76 16.86
CA ARG A 2 13.20 19.58 16.35
C ARG A 2 12.33 18.40 15.91
N THR A 3 11.23 18.09 16.63
CA THR A 3 10.31 17.00 16.26
C THR A 3 9.58 17.28 14.93
N ARG A 4 9.22 18.54 14.67
CA ARG A 4 8.58 18.96 13.42
C ARG A 4 9.54 18.84 12.24
N ILE A 5 10.81 19.26 12.44
CA ILE A 5 11.84 19.17 11.40
C ILE A 5 12.07 17.70 11.00
N PHE A 6 12.22 16.79 11.98
CA PHE A 6 12.33 15.36 11.69
C PHE A 6 11.13 14.82 10.90
N ALA A 7 9.90 15.16 11.30
CA ALA A 7 8.70 14.72 10.60
C ALA A 7 8.67 15.23 9.14
N ILE A 8 8.98 16.50 8.91
CA ILE A 8 9.06 17.08 7.56
C ILE A 8 10.14 16.37 6.73
N LEU A 9 11.35 16.20 7.26
CA LEU A 9 12.43 15.51 6.56
C LEU A 9 12.08 14.06 6.23
N LEU A 10 11.41 13.34 7.13
CA LEU A 10 10.96 11.96 6.86
C LEU A 10 9.90 11.94 5.76
N LEU A 11 8.92 12.84 5.81
CA LEU A 11 7.91 12.96 4.74
C LEU A 11 8.57 13.28 3.40
N CYS A 12 9.46 14.26 3.33
CA CYS A 12 10.20 14.60 2.11
C CYS A 12 11.04 13.41 1.60
N SER A 13 11.68 12.64 2.50
CA SER A 13 12.49 11.47 2.14
C SER A 13 11.68 10.36 1.47
N LEU A 14 10.37 10.28 1.74
CA LEU A 14 9.48 9.30 1.16
C LEU A 14 8.69 9.86 -0.04
N LEU A 15 8.18 11.08 0.07
CA LEU A 15 7.41 11.70 -1.02
C LEU A 15 8.27 11.96 -2.25
N TRP A 16 9.55 12.31 -2.09
CA TRP A 16 10.44 12.51 -3.23
C TRP A 16 10.52 11.29 -4.15
N PRO A 17 10.90 10.07 -3.69
CA PRO A 17 10.89 8.90 -4.58
C PRO A 17 9.48 8.51 -5.07
N TYR A 18 8.41 8.81 -4.31
CA TYR A 18 7.03 8.51 -4.74
C TYR A 18 6.56 9.42 -5.87
N SER A 19 7.04 10.66 -5.92
CA SER A 19 6.65 11.65 -6.93
C SER A 19 7.58 11.69 -8.15
N TYR A 20 8.67 10.93 -8.14
CA TYR A 20 9.73 11.08 -9.14
C TYR A 20 9.38 10.53 -10.52
N MET A 21 8.68 9.42 -10.57
CA MET A 21 8.28 8.74 -11.81
C MET A 21 6.83 9.07 -12.16
N GLN A 22 6.54 9.19 -13.46
CA GLN A 22 5.15 9.16 -13.92
C GLN A 22 4.53 7.80 -13.57
N PRO A 23 3.30 7.72 -13.03
CA PRO A 23 2.63 6.45 -12.83
C PRO A 23 2.55 5.63 -14.13
N PRO A 24 2.73 4.31 -14.10
CA PRO A 24 2.59 3.50 -15.30
C PRO A 24 1.12 3.33 -15.65
N TRP A 25 0.80 3.30 -16.94
CA TRP A 25 -0.55 2.97 -17.37
C TRP A 25 -0.95 1.54 -16.96
N GLY A 26 -2.17 1.38 -16.44
CA GLY A 26 -2.71 0.07 -16.09
C GLY A 26 -4.19 0.13 -15.71
N TYR A 27 -4.96 -0.92 -16.03
CA TYR A 27 -6.41 -0.98 -15.85
C TYR A 27 -6.87 -0.65 -14.42
N ASN A 28 -6.15 -1.17 -13.43
CA ASN A 28 -6.53 -1.04 -12.02
C ASN A 28 -6.51 0.41 -11.51
N GLN A 29 -5.60 1.25 -12.00
CA GLN A 29 -5.60 2.68 -11.66
C GLN A 29 -6.48 3.48 -12.62
N ALA A 30 -6.53 3.11 -13.90
CA ALA A 30 -7.36 3.78 -14.90
C ALA A 30 -8.82 3.79 -14.46
N THR A 31 -9.38 2.63 -14.08
CA THR A 31 -10.77 2.55 -13.62
C THR A 31 -11.11 3.47 -12.44
N ARG A 32 -10.15 3.75 -11.54
CA ARG A 32 -10.34 4.69 -10.42
C ARG A 32 -10.27 6.14 -10.86
N LEU A 33 -9.38 6.45 -11.81
CA LEU A 33 -9.29 7.77 -12.41
C LEU A 33 -10.52 8.06 -13.26
N ASP A 34 -11.02 7.06 -14.02
CA ASP A 34 -12.25 7.17 -14.80
C ASP A 34 -13.44 7.57 -13.92
N VAL A 35 -13.59 6.93 -12.72
CA VAL A 35 -14.62 7.35 -11.76
C VAL A 35 -14.42 8.78 -11.28
N LEU A 36 -13.17 9.19 -10.98
CA LEU A 36 -12.90 10.55 -10.56
C LEU A 36 -13.21 11.55 -11.67
N HIS A 37 -12.78 11.28 -12.91
CA HIS A 37 -13.14 12.12 -14.05
C HIS A 37 -14.65 12.20 -14.24
N ALA A 38 -15.38 11.07 -14.25
CA ALA A 38 -16.83 11.05 -14.41
C ALA A 38 -17.55 11.83 -13.30
N VAL A 39 -17.14 11.69 -12.04
CA VAL A 39 -17.72 12.41 -10.91
C VAL A 39 -17.52 13.93 -11.05
N PHE A 40 -16.34 14.39 -11.46
CA PHE A 40 -16.02 15.82 -11.48
C PHE A 40 -16.43 16.52 -12.80
N SER A 41 -16.47 15.81 -13.93
CA SER A 41 -16.86 16.38 -15.22
C SER A 41 -18.34 16.14 -15.56
N GLU A 42 -18.93 15.01 -15.14
CA GLU A 42 -20.26 14.56 -15.56
C GLU A 42 -21.26 14.42 -14.39
N GLY A 43 -20.77 14.45 -13.13
CA GLY A 43 -21.61 14.30 -11.93
C GLY A 43 -22.17 12.90 -11.70
N THR A 44 -21.52 11.86 -12.29
CA THR A 44 -21.93 10.46 -12.19
C THR A 44 -20.78 9.57 -11.77
N ILE A 45 -21.08 8.37 -11.24
CA ILE A 45 -20.09 7.31 -11.02
C ILE A 45 -20.00 6.32 -12.18
N ALA A 46 -20.89 6.42 -13.19
CA ALA A 46 -20.79 5.68 -14.44
C ALA A 46 -19.59 6.21 -15.23
N ILE A 47 -18.78 5.30 -15.78
CA ILE A 47 -17.56 5.63 -16.50
C ILE A 47 -17.75 5.53 -18.02
N ASP A 48 -18.96 5.76 -18.53
CA ASP A 48 -19.33 5.53 -19.91
C ASP A 48 -18.42 6.24 -20.91
N SER A 49 -18.06 7.51 -20.63
CA SER A 49 -17.16 8.30 -21.49
C SER A 49 -15.70 7.85 -21.41
N PHE A 50 -15.33 7.05 -20.41
CA PHE A 50 -13.94 6.66 -20.11
C PHE A 50 -13.71 5.14 -20.11
N HIS A 51 -14.77 4.33 -20.30
CA HIS A 51 -14.74 2.88 -20.11
C HIS A 51 -13.74 2.12 -20.98
N GLU A 52 -13.30 2.71 -22.10
CA GLU A 52 -12.29 2.12 -22.99
C GLU A 52 -10.88 2.16 -22.39
N ASN A 53 -10.64 3.02 -21.38
CA ASN A 53 -9.36 3.12 -20.69
C ASN A 53 -9.04 1.89 -19.84
N THR A 54 -10.04 1.05 -19.54
CA THR A 54 -9.89 -0.04 -18.58
C THR A 54 -10.64 -1.30 -18.95
N GLY A 55 -10.05 -2.48 -18.65
CA GLY A 55 -10.75 -3.76 -18.60
C GLY A 55 -11.29 -4.09 -17.20
N ASP A 56 -10.88 -3.34 -16.16
CA ASP A 56 -11.34 -3.51 -14.76
C ASP A 56 -12.70 -2.79 -14.57
N LYS A 57 -13.73 -3.24 -15.29
CA LYS A 57 -15.08 -2.66 -15.31
C LYS A 57 -16.17 -3.71 -15.31
N ILE A 58 -17.38 -3.28 -15.01
CA ILE A 58 -18.62 -4.05 -15.16
C ILE A 58 -19.60 -3.26 -16.03
N GLU A 59 -20.51 -3.98 -16.68
CA GLU A 59 -21.65 -3.40 -17.37
C GLU A 59 -22.93 -3.69 -16.57
N TRP A 60 -23.73 -2.66 -16.32
CA TRP A 60 -25.01 -2.78 -15.65
C TRP A 60 -26.04 -1.85 -16.27
N ASN A 61 -27.14 -2.43 -16.80
CA ASN A 61 -28.24 -1.70 -17.46
C ASN A 61 -27.77 -0.77 -18.59
N GLY A 62 -26.74 -1.17 -19.36
CA GLY A 62 -26.20 -0.40 -20.48
C GLY A 62 -25.23 0.73 -20.08
N HIS A 63 -24.82 0.77 -18.82
CA HIS A 63 -23.79 1.70 -18.30
C HIS A 63 -22.59 0.92 -17.77
N PHE A 64 -21.40 1.55 -17.87
CA PHE A 64 -20.16 0.99 -17.36
C PHE A 64 -19.78 1.58 -15.99
N TYR A 65 -19.29 0.74 -15.11
CA TYR A 65 -18.85 1.12 -13.76
C TYR A 65 -17.52 0.46 -13.39
N SER A 66 -16.79 1.06 -12.47
CA SER A 66 -15.60 0.43 -11.88
C SER A 66 -16.01 -0.81 -11.07
N GLU A 67 -15.29 -1.92 -11.27
CA GLU A 67 -15.43 -3.11 -10.41
C GLU A 67 -14.77 -2.96 -9.05
N LYS A 68 -13.91 -1.94 -8.87
CA LYS A 68 -13.08 -1.80 -7.67
C LYS A 68 -13.84 -1.24 -6.48
N ALA A 69 -13.42 -1.67 -5.30
CA ALA A 69 -13.92 -1.14 -4.03
C ALA A 69 -13.73 0.40 -3.94
N PRO A 70 -14.71 1.17 -3.43
CA PRO A 70 -14.78 2.63 -3.57
C PRO A 70 -13.79 3.42 -2.69
N GLY A 71 -13.18 2.79 -1.68
CA GLY A 71 -12.41 3.51 -0.66
C GLY A 71 -11.22 4.30 -1.22
N VAL A 72 -10.52 3.79 -2.24
CA VAL A 72 -9.40 4.51 -2.85
C VAL A 72 -9.87 5.74 -3.60
N VAL A 73 -10.99 5.67 -4.31
CA VAL A 73 -11.60 6.81 -5.00
C VAL A 73 -11.94 7.91 -4.00
N VAL A 74 -12.53 7.55 -2.86
CA VAL A 74 -12.86 8.50 -1.78
C VAL A 74 -11.59 9.13 -1.17
N ILE A 75 -10.52 8.36 -0.93
CA ILE A 75 -9.23 8.88 -0.46
C ILE A 75 -8.62 9.83 -1.49
N ALA A 76 -8.76 9.54 -2.77
CA ALA A 76 -8.15 10.28 -3.87
C ALA A 76 -8.95 11.53 -4.27
N ALA A 77 -10.26 11.55 -4.04
CA ALA A 77 -11.15 12.63 -4.46
C ALA A 77 -10.70 14.05 -4.03
N PRO A 78 -10.20 14.30 -2.81
CA PRO A 78 -9.72 15.65 -2.45
C PRO A 78 -8.50 16.10 -3.26
N ALA A 79 -7.56 15.19 -3.56
CA ALA A 79 -6.40 15.49 -4.39
C ALA A 79 -6.81 15.72 -5.85
N PHE A 80 -7.70 14.88 -6.36
CA PHE A 80 -8.25 15.05 -7.71
C PHE A 80 -9.03 16.37 -7.85
N ALA A 81 -9.87 16.72 -6.88
CA ALA A 81 -10.60 18.00 -6.86
C ALA A 81 -9.63 19.20 -6.96
N ALA A 82 -8.53 19.16 -6.21
CA ALA A 82 -7.53 20.22 -6.23
C ALA A 82 -6.87 20.36 -7.60
N VAL A 83 -6.40 19.26 -8.21
CA VAL A 83 -5.77 19.31 -9.53
C VAL A 83 -6.77 19.65 -10.63
N TYR A 84 -8.00 19.13 -10.57
CA TYR A 84 -9.07 19.44 -11.50
C TYR A 84 -9.38 20.95 -11.54
N ALA A 85 -9.48 21.58 -10.35
CA ALA A 85 -9.67 23.03 -10.23
C ALA A 85 -8.49 23.82 -10.80
N VAL A 86 -7.25 23.39 -10.56
CA VAL A 86 -6.03 24.03 -11.12
C VAL A 86 -6.00 23.93 -12.64
N LEU A 87 -6.27 22.75 -13.20
CA LEU A 87 -6.31 22.56 -14.65
C LEU A 87 -7.39 23.45 -15.31
N GLY A 88 -8.58 23.51 -14.70
CA GLY A 88 -9.66 24.40 -15.15
C GLY A 88 -9.26 25.88 -15.12
N ALA A 89 -8.58 26.32 -14.07
CA ALA A 89 -8.07 27.70 -13.96
C ALA A 89 -6.98 28.02 -15.01
N LEU A 90 -6.23 27.02 -15.44
CA LEU A 90 -5.22 27.13 -16.51
C LEU A 90 -5.80 26.90 -17.92
N SER A 91 -7.12 26.67 -18.03
CA SER A 91 -7.79 26.30 -19.28
C SER A 91 -7.21 25.04 -19.96
N ILE A 92 -6.73 24.09 -19.16
CA ILE A 92 -6.26 22.79 -19.60
C ILE A 92 -7.42 21.81 -19.42
N ASP A 93 -7.84 21.16 -20.51
CA ASP A 93 -8.82 20.08 -20.43
C ASP A 93 -8.24 18.89 -19.66
N SER A 94 -8.93 18.50 -18.58
CA SER A 94 -8.49 17.40 -17.71
C SER A 94 -8.53 16.04 -18.41
N SER A 95 -9.32 15.89 -19.49
CA SER A 95 -9.42 14.69 -20.33
C SER A 95 -8.39 14.65 -21.46
N SER A 96 -7.69 15.76 -21.75
CA SER A 96 -6.57 15.78 -22.69
C SER A 96 -5.41 14.90 -22.19
N GLU A 97 -4.53 14.45 -23.08
CA GLU A 97 -3.35 13.63 -22.70
C GLU A 97 -2.51 14.29 -21.60
N LEU A 98 -2.26 15.60 -21.71
CA LEU A 98 -1.51 16.36 -20.69
C LEU A 98 -2.30 16.48 -19.39
N GLY A 99 -3.59 16.83 -19.48
CA GLY A 99 -4.45 16.95 -18.31
C GLY A 99 -4.59 15.63 -17.56
N TRP A 100 -4.71 14.53 -18.30
CA TRP A 100 -4.77 13.18 -17.73
C TRP A 100 -3.47 12.82 -16.98
N LYS A 101 -2.29 12.99 -17.61
CA LYS A 101 -0.98 12.72 -16.97
C LYS A 101 -0.77 13.54 -15.71
N ILE A 102 -1.13 14.83 -15.73
CA ILE A 102 -1.03 15.70 -14.55
C ILE A 102 -2.00 15.25 -13.45
N SER A 103 -3.24 14.94 -13.82
CA SER A 103 -4.28 14.48 -12.87
C SER A 103 -3.88 13.16 -12.22
N GLU A 104 -3.41 12.19 -13.00
CA GLU A 104 -2.96 10.88 -12.53
C GLU A 104 -1.78 11.02 -11.55
N TRP A 105 -0.74 11.75 -11.97
CA TRP A 105 0.45 11.97 -11.14
C TRP A 105 0.12 12.67 -9.83
N PHE A 106 -0.57 13.81 -9.90
CA PHE A 106 -0.89 14.61 -8.73
C PHE A 106 -1.80 13.83 -7.77
N THR A 107 -2.85 13.21 -8.29
CA THR A 107 -3.80 12.44 -7.50
C THR A 107 -3.10 11.26 -6.80
N THR A 108 -2.24 10.53 -7.50
CA THR A 108 -1.51 9.39 -6.92
C THR A 108 -0.58 9.84 -5.79
N VAL A 109 0.23 10.88 -6.03
CA VAL A 109 1.20 11.38 -5.04
C VAL A 109 0.52 11.94 -3.80
N PHE A 110 -0.53 12.76 -3.98
CA PHE A 110 -1.19 13.46 -2.87
C PHE A 110 -2.37 12.69 -2.25
N SER A 111 -2.62 11.45 -2.68
CA SER A 111 -3.54 10.52 -2.03
C SER A 111 -2.80 9.32 -1.43
N VAL A 112 -2.60 8.25 -2.19
CA VAL A 112 -1.99 7.00 -1.70
C VAL A 112 -0.53 7.19 -1.31
N GLY A 113 0.24 8.00 -2.06
CA GLY A 113 1.63 8.32 -1.75
C GLY A 113 1.76 9.12 -0.44
N LEU A 114 0.95 10.17 -0.27
CA LEU A 114 0.93 10.97 0.95
C LEU A 114 0.45 10.15 2.16
N LEU A 115 -0.58 9.32 1.99
CA LEU A 115 -1.07 8.42 3.04
C LEU A 115 0.03 7.46 3.50
N ALA A 116 0.80 6.89 2.55
CA ALA A 116 1.94 6.05 2.85
C ALA A 116 3.00 6.81 3.65
N ALA A 117 3.41 7.98 3.18
CA ALA A 117 4.41 8.81 3.86
C ALA A 117 3.96 9.21 5.29
N LEU A 118 2.69 9.59 5.46
CA LEU A 118 2.11 9.89 6.77
C LEU A 118 2.10 8.67 7.69
N SER A 119 1.75 7.48 7.18
CA SER A 119 1.73 6.25 7.97
C SER A 119 3.12 5.88 8.51
N ALA A 120 4.20 6.28 7.82
CA ALA A 120 5.57 6.09 8.28
C ALA A 120 5.87 6.81 9.61
N LEU A 121 5.24 7.97 9.85
CA LEU A 121 5.36 8.68 11.13
C LEU A 121 4.76 7.86 12.29
N PHE A 122 3.61 7.21 12.05
CA PHE A 122 2.94 6.36 13.03
C PHE A 122 3.73 5.08 13.27
N LEU A 123 4.25 4.44 12.21
CA LEU A 123 5.10 3.25 12.35
C LEU A 123 6.40 3.61 13.08
N PHE A 124 7.04 4.73 12.77
CA PHE A 124 8.24 5.18 13.49
C PHE A 124 7.96 5.38 14.97
N GLN A 125 6.83 6.02 15.34
CA GLN A 125 6.43 6.19 16.74
C GLN A 125 6.20 4.85 17.42
N LEU A 126 5.58 3.89 16.75
CA LEU A 126 5.33 2.55 17.27
C LEU A 126 6.65 1.80 17.46
N LEU A 127 7.51 1.72 16.45
CA LEU A 127 8.77 1.00 16.49
C LEU A 127 9.75 1.57 17.54
N LYS A 128 9.77 2.90 17.72
CA LYS A 128 10.63 3.57 18.69
C LYS A 128 10.33 3.17 20.15
N LYS A 129 9.14 2.67 20.45
CA LYS A 129 8.82 2.13 21.79
C LYS A 129 9.59 0.83 22.08
N TYR A 130 9.97 0.10 21.02
CA TYR A 130 10.47 -1.28 21.15
C TYR A 130 11.89 -1.46 20.60
N THR A 131 12.40 -0.46 19.87
CA THR A 131 13.73 -0.46 19.27
C THR A 131 14.42 0.89 19.49
N SER A 132 15.71 1.00 19.13
CA SER A 132 16.37 2.32 19.10
C SER A 132 15.83 3.19 17.95
N SER A 133 15.88 4.52 18.11
CA SER A 133 15.43 5.46 17.07
C SER A 133 16.15 5.23 15.74
N ARG A 134 17.45 4.89 15.74
CA ARG A 134 18.20 4.54 14.54
C ARG A 134 17.70 3.26 13.89
N THR A 135 17.43 2.21 14.67
CA THR A 135 16.85 0.97 14.13
C THR A 135 15.46 1.22 13.57
N ALA A 136 14.63 1.98 14.28
CA ALA A 136 13.30 2.36 13.79
C ALA A 136 13.41 3.07 12.43
N LEU A 137 14.34 4.04 12.27
CA LEU A 137 14.51 4.74 10.99
C LEU A 137 15.00 3.83 9.87
N VAL A 138 15.98 2.94 10.12
CA VAL A 138 16.41 1.94 9.13
C VAL A 138 15.23 1.07 8.70
N SER A 139 14.41 0.62 9.66
CA SER A 139 13.22 -0.18 9.38
C SER A 139 12.18 0.60 8.57
N ILE A 140 11.99 1.90 8.85
CA ILE A 140 11.10 2.76 8.06
C ILE A 140 11.58 2.81 6.59
N PHE A 141 12.83 3.12 6.33
CA PHE A 141 13.33 3.19 4.95
C PHE A 141 13.24 1.82 4.26
N ALA A 142 13.57 0.72 4.96
CA ALA A 142 13.44 -0.63 4.41
C ALA A 142 11.98 -0.99 4.08
N VAL A 143 11.03 -0.63 4.91
CA VAL A 143 9.60 -0.91 4.71
C VAL A 143 9.01 -0.03 3.60
N TYR A 144 9.28 1.27 3.62
CA TYR A 144 8.62 2.23 2.73
C TYR A 144 9.31 2.42 1.38
N LEU A 145 10.56 1.99 1.21
CA LEU A 145 11.30 2.04 -0.05
C LEU A 145 11.76 0.65 -0.54
N GLY A 146 11.69 -0.37 0.32
CA GLY A 146 12.15 -1.73 0.03
C GLY A 146 11.07 -2.80 0.11
N THR A 147 9.79 -2.42 0.09
CA THR A 147 8.66 -3.39 0.03
C THR A 147 7.61 -2.94 -0.97
N LEU A 148 6.55 -3.73 -1.10
CA LEU A 148 5.39 -3.43 -1.94
C LEU A 148 4.75 -2.06 -1.60
N ILE A 149 4.99 -1.50 -0.42
CA ILE A 149 4.51 -0.16 -0.09
C ILE A 149 5.06 0.86 -1.08
N TYR A 150 6.37 0.81 -1.42
CA TYR A 150 6.94 1.69 -2.44
C TYR A 150 6.30 1.45 -3.82
N THR A 151 6.26 0.19 -4.23
CA THR A 151 5.74 -0.20 -5.56
C THR A 151 4.34 0.34 -5.80
N TYR A 152 3.47 0.25 -4.81
CA TYR A 152 2.08 0.68 -4.95
C TYR A 152 1.79 2.09 -4.40
N ALA A 153 2.79 2.80 -3.87
CA ALA A 153 2.69 4.23 -3.55
C ALA A 153 2.81 5.13 -4.78
N VAL A 154 3.40 4.61 -5.88
CA VAL A 154 3.57 5.31 -7.16
C VAL A 154 2.44 5.00 -8.16
N MET A 155 1.38 4.35 -7.72
CA MET A 155 0.21 3.98 -8.52
C MET A 155 -1.06 4.16 -7.69
N LEU A 156 -2.18 4.51 -8.33
CA LEU A 156 -3.47 4.68 -7.64
C LEU A 156 -4.13 3.32 -7.35
N PHE A 157 -3.42 2.48 -6.57
CA PHE A 157 -3.85 1.15 -6.17
C PHE A 157 -4.28 1.11 -4.70
N SER A 158 -5.12 0.14 -4.32
CA SER A 158 -5.58 -0.08 -2.94
C SER A 158 -4.49 -0.58 -1.99
N HIS A 159 -3.51 -1.30 -2.50
CA HIS A 159 -2.55 -2.09 -1.71
C HIS A 159 -1.73 -1.25 -0.71
N THR A 160 -1.17 -0.12 -1.14
CA THR A 160 -0.45 0.79 -0.23
C THR A 160 -1.39 1.52 0.71
N ALA A 161 -2.59 1.89 0.26
CA ALA A 161 -3.58 2.53 1.13
C ALA A 161 -4.00 1.59 2.27
N THR A 162 -4.29 0.32 1.98
CA THR A 162 -4.65 -0.69 2.99
C THR A 162 -3.51 -0.94 3.97
N ALA A 163 -2.28 -1.15 3.49
CA ALA A 163 -1.12 -1.32 4.37
C ALA A 163 -0.91 -0.11 5.28
N SER A 164 -1.04 1.09 4.75
CA SER A 164 -0.88 2.35 5.50
C SER A 164 -1.95 2.53 6.58
N LEU A 165 -3.21 2.26 6.25
CA LEU A 165 -4.33 2.33 7.19
C LEU A 165 -4.18 1.30 8.32
N ILE A 166 -3.74 0.06 8.00
CA ILE A 166 -3.47 -0.97 9.01
C ILE A 166 -2.29 -0.54 9.92
N ILE A 167 -1.25 0.09 9.40
CA ILE A 167 -0.15 0.65 10.20
C ILE A 167 -0.68 1.70 11.19
N ILE A 168 -1.53 2.62 10.73
CA ILE A 168 -2.15 3.63 11.60
C ILE A 168 -3.05 2.96 12.65
N ALA A 169 -3.82 1.93 12.24
CA ALA A 169 -4.65 1.16 13.17
C ALA A 169 -3.82 0.43 14.23
N LEU A 170 -2.70 -0.21 13.87
CA LEU A 170 -1.78 -0.86 14.81
C LEU A 170 -1.21 0.15 15.82
N TRP A 171 -0.78 1.33 15.36
CA TRP A 171 -0.34 2.41 16.24
C TRP A 171 -1.46 2.88 17.17
N ALA A 172 -2.68 3.01 16.65
CA ALA A 172 -3.83 3.43 17.45
C ALA A 172 -4.24 2.34 18.46
N ILE A 173 -4.22 1.06 18.09
CA ILE A 173 -4.48 -0.08 18.99
C ILE A 173 -3.42 -0.11 20.10
N ASP A 174 -2.15 0.12 19.77
CA ASP A 174 -1.07 0.15 20.76
C ASP A 174 -1.27 1.27 21.79
N ASN A 175 -1.69 2.46 21.37
CA ASN A 175 -2.01 3.57 22.29
C ASN A 175 -3.39 3.42 22.95
N GLY A 176 -4.28 2.61 22.38
CA GLY A 176 -5.61 2.30 22.92
C GLY A 176 -5.58 1.24 24.00
N VAL A 177 -5.35 -0.01 23.61
CA VAL A 177 -5.43 -1.17 24.51
C VAL A 177 -4.07 -1.82 24.78
N GLY A 178 -3.01 -1.39 24.09
CA GLY A 178 -1.67 -1.96 24.15
C GLY A 178 -1.51 -3.17 23.23
N LEU A 179 -0.51 -3.08 22.34
CA LEU A 179 -0.14 -4.15 21.42
C LEU A 179 0.86 -5.11 22.07
N LEU A 180 1.99 -4.57 22.52
CA LEU A 180 3.06 -5.34 23.18
C LEU A 180 3.08 -5.14 24.70
N ASP A 181 2.60 -4.03 25.20
CA ASP A 181 2.52 -3.66 26.62
C ASP A 181 1.06 -3.32 27.00
N SER A 182 0.79 -2.95 28.23
CA SER A 182 -0.52 -2.43 28.66
C SER A 182 -0.75 -1.03 28.09
N GLY A 183 -1.84 -0.85 27.36
CA GLY A 183 -2.22 0.43 26.78
C GLY A 183 -2.89 1.37 27.79
N LYS A 184 -3.11 2.62 27.37
CA LYS A 184 -3.72 3.68 28.17
C LYS A 184 -5.26 3.64 28.22
N LEU A 185 -5.91 2.64 27.63
CA LEU A 185 -7.36 2.50 27.49
C LEU A 185 -8.04 3.75 26.89
N SER A 186 -7.52 4.21 25.73
CA SER A 186 -7.98 5.43 25.08
C SER A 186 -9.09 5.16 24.07
N ARG A 187 -10.32 5.62 24.37
CA ARG A 187 -11.48 5.54 23.48
C ARG A 187 -11.20 6.16 22.09
N ARG A 188 -10.55 7.34 22.06
CA ARG A 188 -10.27 8.05 20.81
C ARG A 188 -9.41 7.23 19.86
N HIS A 189 -8.39 6.54 20.38
CA HIS A 189 -7.52 5.69 19.59
C HIS A 189 -8.27 4.44 19.09
N SER A 190 -9.17 3.86 19.88
CA SER A 190 -9.98 2.72 19.42
C SER A 190 -10.97 3.12 18.31
N LEU A 191 -11.59 4.29 18.41
CA LEU A 191 -12.43 4.84 17.32
C LEU A 191 -11.60 5.09 16.05
N LEU A 192 -10.41 5.69 16.17
CA LEU A 192 -9.50 5.92 15.05
C LEU A 192 -9.08 4.59 14.39
N ALA A 193 -8.70 3.59 15.20
CA ALA A 193 -8.37 2.27 14.70
C ALA A 193 -9.54 1.67 13.89
N GLY A 194 -10.77 1.78 14.41
CA GLY A 194 -11.97 1.35 13.72
C GLY A 194 -12.17 2.07 12.39
N GLY A 195 -12.05 3.39 12.37
CA GLY A 195 -12.15 4.19 11.15
C GLY A 195 -11.13 3.75 10.08
N CYS A 196 -9.87 3.55 10.50
CA CYS A 196 -8.84 3.03 9.58
C CYS A 196 -9.17 1.62 9.07
N LEU A 197 -9.63 0.71 9.94
CA LEU A 197 -9.95 -0.67 9.54
C LEU A 197 -11.20 -0.74 8.65
N GLY A 198 -12.23 0.04 8.93
CA GLY A 198 -13.39 0.16 8.05
C GLY A 198 -13.03 0.69 6.67
N LEU A 199 -12.19 1.74 6.62
CA LEU A 199 -11.72 2.30 5.35
C LEU A 199 -10.79 1.33 4.60
N THR A 200 -9.99 0.54 5.34
CA THR A 200 -9.16 -0.54 4.75
C THR A 200 -10.03 -1.53 3.97
N ILE A 201 -11.15 -1.99 4.55
CA ILE A 201 -12.09 -2.91 3.89
C ILE A 201 -12.75 -2.24 2.69
N ALA A 202 -13.13 -0.95 2.81
CA ALA A 202 -13.69 -0.18 1.70
C ALA A 202 -12.68 0.06 0.57
N CYS A 203 -11.36 0.00 0.82
CA CYS A 203 -10.33 0.05 -0.21
C CYS A 203 -10.07 -1.30 -0.89
N GLU A 204 -10.16 -2.41 -0.12
CA GLU A 204 -9.79 -3.76 -0.58
C GLU A 204 -10.53 -4.80 0.27
N TYR A 205 -11.49 -5.51 -0.31
CA TYR A 205 -12.35 -6.45 0.45
C TYR A 205 -11.57 -7.57 1.13
N THR A 206 -10.51 -8.08 0.51
CA THR A 206 -9.65 -9.13 1.09
C THR A 206 -8.96 -8.71 2.37
N SER A 207 -8.81 -7.40 2.60
CA SER A 207 -8.25 -6.85 3.84
C SER A 207 -9.15 -7.03 5.07
N ALA A 208 -10.41 -7.45 4.88
CA ALA A 208 -11.33 -7.79 5.96
C ALA A 208 -10.74 -8.86 6.89
N LEU A 209 -9.90 -9.76 6.37
CA LEU A 209 -9.18 -10.75 7.17
C LEU A 209 -8.22 -10.08 8.17
N SER A 210 -7.41 -9.14 7.71
CA SER A 210 -6.48 -8.38 8.57
C SER A 210 -7.23 -7.50 9.59
N ALA A 211 -8.32 -6.86 9.16
CA ALA A 211 -9.17 -6.04 10.02
C ALA A 211 -9.88 -6.89 11.08
N GLY A 212 -10.41 -8.06 10.71
CA GLY A 212 -11.04 -9.02 11.61
C GLY A 212 -10.07 -9.57 12.65
N ALA A 213 -8.83 -9.90 12.25
CA ALA A 213 -7.78 -10.33 13.18
C ALA A 213 -7.47 -9.27 14.24
N LEU A 214 -7.39 -7.99 13.84
CA LEU A 214 -7.18 -6.87 14.76
C LEU A 214 -8.39 -6.62 15.67
N LEU A 215 -9.60 -6.74 15.14
CA LEU A 215 -10.84 -6.66 15.96
C LEU A 215 -10.86 -7.76 17.01
N LEU A 216 -10.57 -9.01 16.63
CA LEU A 216 -10.51 -10.14 17.55
C LEU A 216 -9.43 -9.91 18.63
N PHE A 217 -8.25 -9.45 18.24
CA PHE A 217 -7.20 -9.10 19.20
C PHE A 217 -7.67 -8.08 20.22
N VAL A 218 -8.32 -6.99 19.78
CA VAL A 218 -8.85 -5.96 20.70
C VAL A 218 -9.99 -6.52 21.54
N LEU A 219 -10.85 -7.38 21.01
CA LEU A 219 -11.95 -8.03 21.72
C LEU A 219 -11.44 -8.89 22.90
N PHE A 220 -10.38 -9.67 22.67
CA PHE A 220 -9.75 -10.46 23.74
C PHE A 220 -9.02 -9.61 24.78
N LYS A 221 -8.49 -8.45 24.39
CA LYS A 221 -7.86 -7.51 25.30
C LYS A 221 -8.88 -6.72 26.13
N ASN A 222 -9.91 -6.16 25.47
CA ASN A 222 -10.91 -5.32 26.13
C ASN A 222 -12.17 -5.17 25.27
N ARG A 223 -13.27 -5.81 25.68
CA ARG A 223 -14.56 -5.81 24.97
C ARG A 223 -15.13 -4.41 24.71
N LYS A 224 -15.00 -3.49 25.70
CA LYS A 224 -15.49 -2.10 25.55
C LYS A 224 -14.73 -1.36 24.43
N HIS A 225 -13.42 -1.58 24.32
CA HIS A 225 -12.61 -0.97 23.27
C HIS A 225 -12.87 -1.62 21.91
N ALA A 226 -13.23 -2.91 21.84
CA ALA A 226 -13.71 -3.54 20.62
C ALA A 226 -15.01 -2.90 20.11
N MET A 227 -15.94 -2.55 21.01
CA MET A 227 -17.16 -1.81 20.63
C MET A 227 -16.83 -0.42 20.07
N TYR A 228 -15.88 0.33 20.66
CA TYR A 228 -15.45 1.60 20.10
C TYR A 228 -14.79 1.43 18.72
N LEU A 229 -14.02 0.36 18.53
CA LEU A 229 -13.44 0.05 17.23
C LEU A 229 -14.54 -0.24 16.19
N LEU A 230 -15.53 -1.06 16.53
CA LEU A 230 -16.69 -1.31 15.67
C LEU A 230 -17.46 -0.02 15.35
N CYS A 231 -17.75 0.82 16.34
CA CYS A 231 -18.39 2.11 16.11
C CYS A 231 -17.59 3.00 15.15
N GLY A 232 -16.26 3.02 15.30
CA GLY A 232 -15.39 3.78 14.40
C GLY A 232 -15.40 3.28 12.96
N SER A 233 -15.61 1.97 12.74
CA SER A 233 -15.61 1.36 11.41
C SER A 233 -16.91 1.57 10.62
N VAL A 234 -18.02 1.90 11.29
CA VAL A 234 -19.35 1.98 10.65
C VAL A 234 -19.35 2.95 9.47
N LEU A 235 -18.92 4.21 9.70
CA LEU A 235 -19.01 5.25 8.65
C LEU A 235 -18.21 4.89 7.40
N PRO A 236 -16.93 4.46 7.48
CA PRO A 236 -16.21 4.04 6.27
C PRO A 236 -16.79 2.79 5.61
N LEU A 237 -17.34 1.85 6.37
CA LEU A 237 -17.97 0.64 5.81
C LEU A 237 -19.25 0.96 5.04
N LEU A 238 -19.97 2.04 5.34
CA LEU A 238 -21.14 2.47 4.58
C LEU A 238 -20.81 2.86 3.14
N LEU A 239 -19.55 3.12 2.80
CA LEU A 239 -19.13 3.36 1.41
C LEU A 239 -19.43 2.16 0.50
N ILE A 240 -19.37 0.94 1.03
CA ILE A 240 -19.60 -0.29 0.25
C ILE A 240 -21.08 -0.40 -0.17
N PRO A 241 -22.06 -0.47 0.75
CA PRO A 241 -23.47 -0.56 0.37
C PRO A 241 -23.96 0.68 -0.38
N LEU A 242 -23.39 1.86 -0.13
CA LEU A 242 -23.70 3.07 -0.90
C LEU A 242 -23.26 2.91 -2.36
N ASN A 243 -22.01 2.47 -2.61
CA ASN A 243 -21.51 2.23 -3.96
C ASN A 243 -22.35 1.17 -4.69
N ASN A 244 -22.67 0.07 -4.01
CA ASN A 244 -23.50 -1.00 -4.58
C ASN A 244 -24.89 -0.47 -4.97
N TRP A 245 -25.50 0.33 -4.09
CA TRP A 245 -26.80 0.94 -4.35
C TRP A 245 -26.78 1.93 -5.52
N LEU A 246 -25.73 2.75 -5.62
CA LEU A 246 -25.56 3.70 -6.73
C LEU A 246 -25.39 2.99 -8.08
N ILE A 247 -24.76 1.80 -8.11
CA ILE A 247 -24.57 1.02 -9.34
C ILE A 247 -25.84 0.26 -9.70
N SER A 248 -26.40 -0.52 -8.77
CA SER A 248 -27.39 -1.55 -9.07
C SER A 248 -28.79 -1.30 -8.47
N GLY A 249 -28.94 -0.24 -7.64
CA GLY A 249 -30.15 -0.03 -6.84
C GLY A 249 -30.29 -1.01 -5.65
N SER A 250 -29.30 -1.89 -5.43
CA SER A 250 -29.30 -2.88 -4.34
C SER A 250 -28.05 -2.73 -3.48
N ILE A 251 -28.22 -2.64 -2.17
CA ILE A 251 -27.10 -2.55 -1.21
C ILE A 251 -26.31 -3.87 -1.08
N LEU A 252 -26.86 -4.98 -1.54
CA LEU A 252 -26.29 -6.33 -1.42
C LEU A 252 -25.57 -6.81 -2.68
N SER A 253 -25.82 -6.18 -3.85
CA SER A 253 -25.14 -6.55 -5.10
C SER A 253 -23.68 -6.11 -5.08
N ILE A 254 -22.77 -7.06 -5.24
CA ILE A 254 -21.33 -6.78 -5.28
C ILE A 254 -20.87 -6.71 -6.74
N PRO A 255 -20.19 -5.63 -7.18
CA PRO A 255 -19.72 -5.46 -8.57
C PRO A 255 -18.95 -6.66 -9.13
N TYR A 256 -18.16 -7.36 -8.31
CA TYR A 256 -17.41 -8.56 -8.72
C TYR A 256 -18.27 -9.71 -9.30
N GLU A 257 -19.57 -9.75 -9.01
CA GLU A 257 -20.48 -10.76 -9.57
C GLU A 257 -20.75 -10.54 -11.07
N TYR A 258 -20.49 -9.34 -11.58
CA TYR A 258 -20.83 -8.90 -12.94
C TYR A 258 -19.59 -8.65 -13.82
N VAL A 259 -18.41 -9.05 -13.35
CA VAL A 259 -17.15 -8.91 -14.12
C VAL A 259 -17.14 -9.88 -15.29
N THR A 260 -16.97 -9.36 -16.51
CA THR A 260 -16.97 -10.16 -17.76
C THR A 260 -15.55 -10.59 -18.17
N ASP A 261 -14.56 -9.72 -18.02
CA ASP A 261 -13.20 -9.94 -18.54
C ASP A 261 -12.36 -10.88 -17.67
N PHE A 262 -12.81 -11.17 -16.45
CA PHE A 262 -12.10 -12.03 -15.50
C PHE A 262 -12.98 -13.18 -14.98
N PRO A 263 -13.31 -14.20 -15.82
CA PRO A 263 -14.26 -15.27 -15.45
C PRO A 263 -13.80 -16.11 -14.25
N GLY A 264 -12.51 -16.15 -13.94
CA GLY A 264 -12.00 -16.78 -12.73
C GLY A 264 -12.48 -16.15 -11.42
N MET A 265 -12.90 -14.87 -11.43
CA MET A 265 -13.47 -14.20 -10.26
C MET A 265 -14.87 -14.72 -9.89
N GLN A 266 -15.55 -15.38 -10.81
CA GLN A 266 -16.88 -15.99 -10.58
C GLN A 266 -16.78 -17.40 -9.96
N LYS A 267 -15.56 -17.99 -9.87
CA LYS A 267 -15.35 -19.30 -9.25
C LYS A 267 -15.31 -19.19 -7.73
N GLY A 268 -15.91 -20.16 -7.02
CA GLY A 268 -15.92 -20.21 -5.57
C GLY A 268 -16.51 -18.96 -4.92
N LEU A 269 -15.83 -18.42 -3.90
CA LEU A 269 -16.20 -17.14 -3.27
C LEU A 269 -15.31 -16.03 -3.84
N PHE A 270 -15.81 -15.28 -4.83
CA PHE A 270 -15.07 -14.20 -5.52
C PHE A 270 -13.69 -14.63 -6.04
N GLY A 271 -13.61 -15.81 -6.66
CA GLY A 271 -12.37 -16.38 -7.19
C GLY A 271 -11.55 -17.20 -6.20
N ILE A 272 -12.00 -17.34 -4.95
CA ILE A 272 -11.35 -18.17 -3.92
C ILE A 272 -12.00 -19.55 -3.90
N GLU A 273 -11.24 -20.58 -4.28
CA GLU A 273 -11.72 -21.96 -4.39
C GLU A 273 -11.49 -22.79 -3.10
N PHE A 274 -10.89 -22.20 -2.05
CA PHE A 274 -10.53 -22.86 -0.78
C PHE A 274 -9.69 -24.14 -0.96
N ALA A 275 -8.89 -24.20 -2.02
CA ALA A 275 -7.95 -25.29 -2.34
C ALA A 275 -6.50 -24.76 -2.28
N PRO A 276 -5.87 -24.72 -1.09
CA PRO A 276 -4.54 -24.15 -0.92
C PRO A 276 -3.48 -24.87 -1.77
N ASN A 277 -2.62 -24.12 -2.46
CA ASN A 277 -1.60 -24.66 -3.34
C ASN A 277 -0.20 -24.31 -2.83
N ILE A 278 0.57 -25.32 -2.44
CA ILE A 278 1.94 -25.17 -1.90
C ILE A 278 2.89 -24.54 -2.93
N SER A 279 2.75 -24.88 -4.21
CA SER A 279 3.57 -24.27 -5.27
C SER A 279 3.30 -22.77 -5.38
N VAL A 280 2.02 -22.37 -5.30
CA VAL A 280 1.63 -20.95 -5.27
C VAL A 280 2.16 -20.25 -4.01
N MET A 281 2.09 -20.89 -2.84
CA MET A 281 2.68 -20.32 -1.61
C MET A 281 4.18 -20.05 -1.79
N TRP A 282 4.92 -20.97 -2.40
CA TRP A 282 6.33 -20.74 -2.71
C TRP A 282 6.52 -19.57 -3.69
N GLN A 283 5.69 -19.49 -4.73
CA GLN A 283 5.73 -18.39 -5.69
C GLN A 283 5.50 -17.03 -5.00
N LEU A 284 4.58 -16.98 -4.03
CA LEU A 284 4.26 -15.77 -3.27
C LEU A 284 5.32 -15.40 -2.22
N LEU A 285 6.12 -16.35 -1.75
CA LEU A 285 7.12 -16.10 -0.70
C LEU A 285 8.54 -15.92 -1.24
N GLY A 286 9.01 -16.83 -2.12
CA GLY A 286 10.45 -16.95 -2.43
C GLY A 286 10.84 -16.75 -3.89
N SER A 287 9.92 -16.77 -4.85
CA SER A 287 10.24 -16.73 -6.27
C SER A 287 10.64 -15.34 -6.78
N GLN A 288 11.35 -15.30 -7.91
CA GLN A 288 11.56 -14.03 -8.63
C GLN A 288 10.27 -13.46 -9.20
N TYR A 289 9.24 -14.30 -9.39
CA TYR A 289 7.98 -13.89 -9.99
C TYR A 289 7.17 -12.98 -9.06
N ARG A 290 6.75 -13.51 -7.89
CA ARG A 290 5.89 -12.79 -6.92
C ARG A 290 6.40 -12.90 -5.49
N GLY A 291 7.65 -13.30 -5.27
CA GLY A 291 8.18 -13.64 -3.94
C GLY A 291 8.32 -12.43 -3.02
N LEU A 292 7.58 -12.43 -1.91
CA LEU A 292 7.62 -11.38 -0.89
C LEU A 292 9.04 -11.19 -0.33
N PHE A 293 9.70 -12.27 0.06
CA PHE A 293 11.04 -12.24 0.64
C PHE A 293 12.13 -12.06 -0.42
N PHE A 294 11.88 -12.45 -1.68
CA PHE A 294 12.79 -12.18 -2.79
C PHE A 294 12.90 -10.69 -3.06
N TRP A 295 11.77 -10.00 -3.23
CA TRP A 295 11.75 -8.58 -3.51
C TRP A 295 11.98 -7.70 -2.28
N SER A 296 11.73 -8.25 -1.08
CA SER A 296 11.86 -7.53 0.20
C SER A 296 12.66 -8.35 1.24
N PRO A 297 13.96 -8.60 1.02
CA PRO A 297 14.79 -9.41 1.93
C PRO A 297 14.82 -8.92 3.37
N PHE A 298 14.59 -7.63 3.62
CA PHE A 298 14.48 -7.07 4.97
C PHE A 298 13.41 -7.78 5.81
N LEU A 299 12.34 -8.24 5.20
CA LEU A 299 11.27 -8.95 5.89
C LEU A 299 11.71 -10.32 6.43
N LEU A 300 12.80 -10.92 5.94
CA LEU A 300 13.38 -12.15 6.51
C LEU A 300 13.77 -11.97 7.98
N LEU A 301 14.08 -10.74 8.39
CA LEU A 301 14.37 -10.44 9.80
C LEU A 301 13.16 -10.63 10.73
N CYS A 302 11.95 -10.79 10.20
CA CYS A 302 10.80 -11.17 11.00
C CYS A 302 10.98 -12.55 11.65
N ILE A 303 11.74 -13.48 11.02
CA ILE A 303 11.98 -14.84 11.54
C ILE A 303 12.63 -14.77 12.93
N PRO A 304 13.85 -14.22 13.09
CA PRO A 304 14.40 -14.05 14.43
C PRO A 304 13.59 -13.05 15.27
N GLY A 305 12.95 -12.06 14.65
CA GLY A 305 12.12 -11.07 15.34
C GLY A 305 10.91 -11.68 16.04
N PHE A 306 10.31 -12.73 15.51
CA PHE A 306 9.21 -13.46 16.15
C PHE A 306 9.64 -14.09 17.49
N VAL A 307 10.90 -14.55 17.63
CA VAL A 307 11.41 -15.07 18.90
C VAL A 307 11.43 -13.98 19.97
N PHE A 308 11.81 -12.75 19.61
CA PHE A 308 11.81 -11.62 20.54
C PHE A 308 10.40 -11.13 20.84
N LEU A 309 9.52 -11.15 19.84
CA LEU A 309 8.12 -10.79 19.99
C LEU A 309 7.38 -11.75 20.93
N TRP A 310 7.61 -13.06 20.79
CA TRP A 310 7.07 -14.09 21.69
C TRP A 310 7.41 -13.81 23.16
N LYS A 311 8.68 -13.51 23.44
CA LYS A 311 9.14 -13.19 24.81
C LYS A 311 8.53 -11.90 25.36
N LYS A 312 8.09 -10.99 24.50
CA LYS A 312 7.55 -9.69 24.88
C LYS A 312 6.02 -9.69 25.01
N SER A 313 5.32 -10.29 24.09
CA SER A 313 3.86 -10.41 24.08
C SER A 313 3.40 -11.60 23.24
N THR A 314 2.97 -12.66 23.92
CA THR A 314 2.47 -13.88 23.28
C THR A 314 1.22 -13.60 22.42
N SER A 315 0.32 -12.71 22.86
CA SER A 315 -0.88 -12.35 22.09
C SER A 315 -0.53 -11.60 20.80
N ALA A 316 0.41 -10.66 20.86
CA ALA A 316 0.89 -9.95 19.66
C ALA A 316 1.67 -10.89 18.72
N PHE A 317 2.43 -11.84 19.27
CA PHE A 317 3.11 -12.86 18.48
C PHE A 317 2.10 -13.66 17.65
N TRP A 318 1.05 -14.21 18.25
CA TRP A 318 0.05 -14.99 17.53
C TRP A 318 -0.71 -14.14 16.50
N LEU A 319 -1.08 -12.91 16.85
CA LEU A 319 -1.68 -11.98 15.90
C LEU A 319 -0.80 -11.78 14.66
N MET A 320 0.48 -11.46 14.87
CA MET A 320 1.40 -11.11 13.79
C MET A 320 1.90 -12.33 13.01
N LEU A 321 1.83 -13.54 13.56
CA LEU A 321 2.20 -14.78 12.88
C LEU A 321 1.02 -15.37 12.11
N ILE A 322 -0.14 -15.51 12.76
CA ILE A 322 -1.29 -16.21 12.17
C ILE A 322 -1.91 -15.40 11.03
N THR A 323 -2.03 -14.08 11.16
CA THR A 323 -2.67 -13.25 10.13
C THR A 323 -1.97 -13.36 8.77
N PRO A 324 -0.64 -13.24 8.63
CA PRO A 324 0.05 -13.48 7.35
C PRO A 324 -0.08 -14.91 6.83
N ILE A 325 -0.04 -15.92 7.73
CA ILE A 325 -0.16 -17.33 7.33
C ILE A 325 -1.54 -17.61 6.75
N VAL A 326 -2.61 -17.19 7.43
CA VAL A 326 -3.99 -17.39 6.94
C VAL A 326 -4.21 -16.64 5.64
N SER A 327 -3.69 -15.42 5.51
CA SER A 327 -3.75 -14.65 4.25
C SER A 327 -3.02 -15.36 3.11
N LEU A 328 -1.83 -15.92 3.38
CA LEU A 328 -1.06 -16.69 2.39
C LEU A 328 -1.84 -17.91 1.91
N VAL A 329 -2.44 -18.66 2.85
CA VAL A 329 -3.27 -19.84 2.54
C VAL A 329 -4.47 -19.42 1.67
N LEU A 330 -5.17 -18.34 2.05
CA LEU A 330 -6.31 -17.83 1.31
C LEU A 330 -5.92 -17.39 -0.11
N ILE A 331 -4.88 -16.58 -0.24
CA ILE A 331 -4.42 -16.07 -1.54
C ILE A 331 -3.85 -17.19 -2.42
N SER A 332 -3.27 -18.24 -1.84
CA SER A 332 -2.81 -19.41 -2.61
C SER A 332 -3.96 -20.22 -3.23
N SER A 333 -5.20 -19.99 -2.76
CA SER A 333 -6.44 -20.59 -3.27
C SER A 333 -7.21 -19.66 -4.22
N TYR A 334 -6.66 -18.47 -4.51
CA TYR A 334 -7.32 -17.47 -5.35
C TYR A 334 -6.95 -17.67 -6.82
N SER A 335 -7.92 -17.68 -7.73
CA SER A 335 -7.70 -17.91 -9.16
C SER A 335 -6.69 -16.93 -9.78
N TYR A 336 -6.71 -15.65 -9.35
CA TYR A 336 -5.77 -14.61 -9.79
C TYR A 336 -4.70 -14.28 -8.75
N TRP A 337 -4.19 -15.30 -8.03
CA TRP A 337 -3.18 -15.16 -6.97
C TRP A 337 -1.94 -14.35 -7.40
N HIS A 338 -1.57 -14.40 -8.69
CA HIS A 338 -0.41 -13.68 -9.25
C HIS A 338 -0.65 -12.17 -9.41
N GLY A 339 -1.93 -11.75 -9.37
CA GLY A 339 -2.30 -10.34 -9.45
C GLY A 339 -2.13 -9.69 -10.83
N GLY A 340 -2.09 -10.46 -11.92
CA GLY A 340 -1.89 -9.91 -13.27
C GLY A 340 -0.53 -9.23 -13.43
N TRP A 341 -0.51 -8.08 -14.07
CA TRP A 341 0.69 -7.23 -14.22
C TRP A 341 1.02 -6.56 -12.89
N ALA A 342 2.07 -7.05 -12.21
CA ALA A 342 2.40 -6.63 -10.86
C ALA A 342 3.87 -6.94 -10.51
N LEU A 343 4.49 -6.14 -9.66
CA LEU A 343 5.73 -6.48 -8.96
C LEU A 343 5.37 -7.04 -7.58
N GLY A 344 5.87 -8.25 -7.28
CA GLY A 344 5.66 -8.92 -6.01
C GLY A 344 4.20 -9.38 -5.76
N PRO A 345 3.90 -9.92 -4.57
CA PRO A 345 2.60 -10.50 -4.24
C PRO A 345 1.62 -9.43 -3.73
N ARG A 346 1.05 -8.63 -4.64
CA ARG A 346 0.22 -7.46 -4.30
C ARG A 346 -0.94 -7.78 -3.35
N HIS A 347 -1.55 -8.95 -3.47
CA HIS A 347 -2.66 -9.38 -2.60
C HIS A 347 -2.23 -9.65 -1.15
N LEU A 348 -0.92 -9.75 -0.87
CA LEU A 348 -0.37 -9.84 0.48
C LEU A 348 0.02 -8.47 1.06
N ALA A 349 -0.30 -7.36 0.40
CA ALA A 349 0.07 -6.02 0.90
C ALA A 349 -0.56 -5.70 2.27
N SER A 350 -1.80 -6.14 2.52
CA SER A 350 -2.51 -5.93 3.80
C SER A 350 -1.85 -6.65 4.99
N VAL A 351 -0.96 -7.63 4.77
CA VAL A 351 -0.25 -8.33 5.85
C VAL A 351 1.16 -7.80 6.11
N LEU A 352 1.69 -6.95 5.24
CA LEU A 352 3.00 -6.31 5.48
C LEU A 352 3.13 -5.65 6.86
N PRO A 353 2.13 -4.91 7.37
CA PRO A 353 2.20 -4.29 8.69
C PRO A 353 2.46 -5.27 9.83
N PHE A 354 1.96 -6.50 9.72
CA PHE A 354 2.16 -7.56 10.73
C PHE A 354 3.58 -8.13 10.71
N LEU A 355 4.30 -8.01 9.59
CA LEU A 355 5.71 -8.42 9.46
C LEU A 355 6.68 -7.29 9.82
N CYS A 356 6.27 -6.03 9.74
CA CYS A 356 7.14 -4.87 9.98
C CYS A 356 7.67 -4.81 11.42
N ILE A 357 6.82 -5.08 12.42
CA ILE A 357 7.22 -5.02 13.83
C ILE A 357 8.23 -6.13 14.16
N PRO A 358 7.97 -7.42 13.88
CA PRO A 358 8.96 -8.45 14.10
C PRO A 358 10.23 -8.24 13.27
N ALA A 359 10.15 -7.75 12.01
CA ALA A 359 11.34 -7.45 11.23
C ALA A 359 12.20 -6.34 11.87
N ALA A 360 11.57 -5.30 12.44
CA ALA A 360 12.27 -4.25 13.15
C ALA A 360 12.93 -4.77 14.45
N LEU A 361 12.29 -5.69 15.18
CA LEU A 361 12.88 -6.35 16.35
C LEU A 361 14.09 -7.20 15.96
N GLY A 362 13.99 -7.96 14.87
CA GLY A 362 15.12 -8.71 14.29
C GLY A 362 16.27 -7.78 13.87
N CYS A 363 15.96 -6.69 13.17
CA CYS A 363 16.92 -5.64 12.81
C CYS A 363 17.60 -5.02 14.04
N HIS A 364 16.84 -4.77 15.11
CA HIS A 364 17.40 -4.22 16.37
C HIS A 364 18.46 -5.15 16.98
N ARG A 365 18.25 -6.45 16.92
CA ARG A 365 19.18 -7.46 17.43
C ARG A 365 20.36 -7.70 16.51
N PHE A 366 20.12 -7.71 15.17
CA PHE A 366 21.10 -8.02 14.14
C PHE A 366 21.35 -6.80 13.23
N LYS A 367 21.88 -5.72 13.82
CA LYS A 367 22.00 -4.40 13.16
C LYS A 367 22.72 -4.43 11.82
N LYS A 368 23.85 -5.19 11.71
CA LYS A 368 24.61 -5.30 10.45
C LYS A 368 23.78 -5.98 9.36
N ALA A 369 23.17 -7.14 9.67
CA ALA A 369 22.27 -7.82 8.75
C ALA A 369 21.06 -6.94 8.40
N GLY A 370 20.53 -6.19 9.38
CA GLY A 370 19.44 -5.22 9.18
C GLY A 370 19.77 -4.18 8.12
N ILE A 371 20.97 -3.59 8.16
CA ILE A 371 21.41 -2.60 7.16
C ILE A 371 21.57 -3.24 5.78
N VAL A 372 22.22 -4.43 5.72
CA VAL A 372 22.43 -5.15 4.45
C VAL A 372 21.10 -5.53 3.80
N PHE A 373 20.19 -6.14 4.56
CA PHE A 373 18.89 -6.54 4.02
C PHE A 373 17.99 -5.33 3.69
N ALA A 374 18.10 -4.22 4.42
CA ALA A 374 17.43 -2.97 4.06
C ALA A 374 17.93 -2.44 2.72
N ALA A 375 19.25 -2.38 2.53
CA ALA A 375 19.85 -1.94 1.27
C ALA A 375 19.46 -2.83 0.09
N LEU A 376 19.51 -4.17 0.27
CA LEU A 376 19.09 -5.13 -0.76
C LEU A 376 17.59 -4.98 -1.11
N SER A 377 16.73 -4.80 -0.11
CA SER A 377 15.30 -4.59 -0.32
C SER A 377 15.04 -3.31 -1.13
N ILE A 378 15.68 -2.20 -0.74
CA ILE A 378 15.55 -0.92 -1.44
C ILE A 378 16.07 -1.04 -2.88
N LEU A 379 17.17 -1.76 -3.09
CA LEU A 379 17.73 -1.99 -4.42
C LEU A 379 16.77 -2.81 -5.30
N LEU A 380 16.32 -3.98 -4.82
CA LEU A 380 15.49 -4.90 -5.62
C LEU A 380 14.09 -4.34 -5.89
N THR A 381 13.39 -3.92 -4.83
CA THR A 381 12.05 -3.31 -4.99
C THR A 381 12.15 -1.98 -5.72
N GLY A 382 13.17 -1.17 -5.42
CA GLY A 382 13.40 0.11 -6.07
C GLY A 382 13.66 -0.04 -7.57
N LEU A 383 14.50 -1.01 -7.96
CA LEU A 383 14.75 -1.33 -9.37
C LEU A 383 13.44 -1.61 -10.12
N GLY A 384 12.63 -2.57 -9.61
CA GLY A 384 11.37 -2.91 -10.25
C GLY A 384 10.37 -1.77 -10.27
N THR A 385 10.29 -0.99 -9.18
CA THR A 385 9.37 0.16 -9.07
C THR A 385 9.72 1.28 -10.04
N VAL A 386 11.01 1.60 -10.18
CA VAL A 386 11.49 2.69 -11.03
C VAL A 386 11.42 2.31 -12.51
N LEU A 387 11.81 1.07 -12.86
CA LEU A 387 11.75 0.61 -14.25
C LEU A 387 10.32 0.36 -14.70
N GLN A 388 9.63 -0.62 -14.09
CA GLN A 388 8.24 -0.98 -14.45
C GLN A 388 7.56 -1.75 -13.31
N PRO A 389 6.74 -1.10 -12.44
CA PRO A 389 6.06 -1.77 -11.35
C PRO A 389 4.92 -2.70 -11.82
N LEU A 390 4.40 -2.50 -13.04
CA LEU A 390 3.46 -3.40 -13.70
C LEU A 390 4.25 -4.45 -14.50
N ALA A 391 4.90 -5.37 -13.79
CA ALA A 391 5.68 -6.44 -14.40
C ALA A 391 4.77 -7.45 -15.12
N PRO A 392 5.15 -7.92 -16.34
CA PRO A 392 4.34 -8.82 -17.15
C PRO A 392 3.96 -10.11 -16.44
N GLU A 393 2.72 -10.54 -16.62
CA GLU A 393 2.20 -11.77 -16.02
C GLU A 393 2.90 -13.03 -16.55
N GLY A 394 3.23 -13.08 -17.85
CA GLY A 394 3.82 -14.25 -18.49
C GLY A 394 5.31 -14.49 -18.19
N LYS A 395 5.98 -13.57 -17.46
CA LYS A 395 7.42 -13.71 -17.14
C LYS A 395 7.65 -14.11 -15.70
N THR A 396 8.14 -15.33 -15.47
CA THR A 396 8.34 -15.88 -14.11
C THR A 396 9.70 -15.55 -13.50
N LYS A 397 10.70 -15.19 -14.30
CA LYS A 397 12.04 -14.78 -13.84
C LYS A 397 12.20 -13.26 -14.06
N LEU A 398 11.42 -12.46 -13.35
CA LEU A 398 11.33 -11.02 -13.59
C LEU A 398 12.68 -10.30 -13.52
N LEU A 399 13.55 -10.63 -12.56
CA LEU A 399 14.84 -9.96 -12.41
C LEU A 399 15.72 -10.18 -13.64
N THR A 400 15.86 -11.44 -14.09
CA THR A 400 16.79 -11.83 -15.17
C THR A 400 16.22 -11.59 -16.56
N ASP A 401 14.92 -11.86 -16.78
CA ASP A 401 14.33 -11.92 -18.10
C ASP A 401 13.53 -10.63 -18.44
N PHE A 402 13.42 -9.72 -17.48
CA PHE A 402 12.70 -8.47 -17.69
C PHE A 402 13.50 -7.24 -17.21
N TYR A 403 13.86 -7.13 -15.93
CA TYR A 403 14.48 -5.92 -15.41
C TYR A 403 15.94 -5.74 -15.82
N ILE A 404 16.77 -6.78 -15.83
CA ILE A 404 18.16 -6.68 -16.29
C ILE A 404 18.23 -6.26 -17.77
N PRO A 405 17.46 -6.86 -18.70
CA PRO A 405 17.36 -6.37 -20.08
C PRO A 405 16.93 -4.90 -20.20
N MET A 406 15.95 -4.43 -19.42
CA MET A 406 15.54 -3.02 -19.42
C MET A 406 16.68 -2.08 -18.99
N VAL A 407 17.47 -2.47 -17.98
CA VAL A 407 18.65 -1.70 -17.57
C VAL A 407 19.69 -1.65 -18.69
N GLN A 408 19.91 -2.77 -19.38
CA GLN A 408 20.89 -2.88 -20.47
C GLN A 408 20.47 -2.08 -21.72
N SER A 409 19.16 -2.05 -22.04
CA SER A 409 18.63 -1.23 -23.14
C SER A 409 18.56 0.26 -22.80
N GLY A 410 18.65 0.62 -21.50
CA GLY A 410 18.50 2.00 -21.05
C GLY A 410 17.07 2.50 -21.08
N GLU A 411 16.08 1.62 -21.15
CA GLU A 411 14.66 1.96 -21.11
C GLU A 411 14.25 2.38 -19.71
N ILE A 412 14.02 3.66 -19.52
CA ILE A 412 13.54 4.26 -18.27
C ILE A 412 12.21 4.97 -18.55
N ARG A 413 11.21 4.75 -17.70
CA ARG A 413 9.93 5.45 -17.77
C ARG A 413 10.11 6.97 -17.63
N GLU A 414 9.10 7.71 -18.08
CA GLU A 414 9.01 9.16 -17.89
C GLU A 414 9.17 9.54 -16.42
N SER A 415 10.00 10.53 -16.15
CA SER A 415 10.40 10.94 -14.81
C SER A 415 10.66 12.43 -14.74
N LEU A 416 10.75 13.00 -13.52
CA LEU A 416 11.17 14.40 -13.35
C LEU A 416 12.54 14.67 -13.98
N GLY A 417 13.45 13.69 -13.96
CA GLY A 417 14.76 13.82 -14.62
C GLY A 417 14.66 13.87 -16.15
N SER A 418 13.77 13.09 -16.76
CA SER A 418 13.55 13.15 -18.21
C SER A 418 12.90 14.47 -18.64
N LEU A 419 12.02 15.06 -17.82
CA LEU A 419 11.48 16.41 -18.06
C LEU A 419 12.57 17.51 -17.99
N LEU A 420 13.65 17.27 -17.27
CA LEU A 420 14.83 18.14 -17.23
C LEU A 420 15.80 17.87 -18.39
N GLY A 421 15.45 17.03 -19.36
CA GLY A 421 16.28 16.69 -20.53
C GLY A 421 17.32 15.60 -20.28
N LEU A 422 17.36 14.96 -19.09
CA LEU A 422 18.24 13.84 -18.82
C LEU A 422 17.70 12.56 -19.46
N GLN A 423 18.57 11.81 -20.16
CA GLN A 423 18.16 10.62 -20.89
C GLN A 423 18.58 9.33 -20.19
N SER A 424 17.84 8.25 -20.44
CA SER A 424 18.14 6.90 -19.98
C SER A 424 18.43 6.87 -18.46
N ILE A 425 19.41 6.09 -18.03
CA ILE A 425 19.79 5.93 -16.62
C ILE A 425 20.20 7.26 -15.94
N LEU A 426 20.70 8.25 -16.70
CA LEU A 426 21.03 9.56 -16.16
C LEU A 426 19.79 10.32 -15.65
N SER A 427 18.61 10.03 -16.21
CA SER A 427 17.35 10.60 -15.71
C SER A 427 17.06 10.22 -14.25
N LEU A 428 17.69 9.18 -13.71
CA LEU A 428 17.54 8.77 -12.32
C LEU A 428 18.52 9.42 -11.35
N LEU A 429 19.53 10.16 -11.85
CA LEU A 429 20.55 10.80 -11.01
C LEU A 429 19.94 11.73 -9.94
N PRO A 430 19.00 12.65 -10.25
CA PRO A 430 18.35 13.48 -9.24
C PRO A 430 17.58 12.67 -8.20
N LEU A 431 16.95 11.56 -8.59
CA LEU A 431 16.27 10.67 -7.65
C LEU A 431 17.24 10.18 -6.56
N PHE A 432 18.37 9.62 -6.95
CA PHE A 432 19.32 9.04 -6.01
C PHE A 432 20.04 10.09 -5.17
N VAL A 433 20.49 11.20 -5.79
CA VAL A 433 21.23 12.25 -5.09
C VAL A 433 20.34 12.91 -4.04
N ILE A 434 19.13 13.34 -4.40
CA ILE A 434 18.23 14.02 -3.46
C ILE A 434 17.74 13.04 -2.39
N SER A 435 17.43 11.78 -2.73
CA SER A 435 17.08 10.76 -1.74
C SER A 435 18.21 10.56 -0.72
N ALA A 436 19.47 10.44 -1.16
CA ALA A 436 20.61 10.28 -0.27
C ALA A 436 20.78 11.48 0.67
N VAL A 437 20.61 12.69 0.16
CA VAL A 437 20.69 13.93 0.96
C VAL A 437 19.56 13.97 1.99
N LEU A 438 18.31 13.73 1.59
CA LEU A 438 17.15 13.74 2.48
C LEU A 438 17.27 12.66 3.56
N MET A 439 17.65 11.44 3.22
CA MET A 439 17.87 10.35 4.18
C MET A 439 18.98 10.70 5.17
N ARG A 440 20.09 11.30 4.72
CA ARG A 440 21.19 11.77 5.60
C ARG A 440 20.72 12.86 6.55
N LEU A 441 19.95 13.84 6.06
CA LEU A 441 19.39 14.91 6.90
C LEU A 441 18.42 14.35 7.95
N THR A 442 17.55 13.42 7.54
CA THR A 442 16.61 12.71 8.45
C THR A 442 17.37 11.92 9.53
N TRP A 443 18.47 11.27 9.15
CA TRP A 443 19.35 10.56 10.08
C TRP A 443 19.96 11.51 11.11
N LYS A 444 20.53 12.63 10.68
CA LYS A 444 21.12 13.65 11.57
C LYS A 444 20.08 14.25 12.53
N ALA A 445 18.83 14.42 12.08
CA ALA A 445 17.77 14.96 12.91
C ALA A 445 17.36 14.03 14.09
N ILE A 446 17.69 12.73 14.03
CA ILE A 446 17.54 11.80 15.15
C ILE A 446 18.65 11.97 16.19
N ASP A 447 19.91 12.11 15.77
CA ASP A 447 21.07 12.18 16.67
C ASP A 447 21.00 13.39 17.59
N THR A 448 20.47 14.51 17.12
CA THR A 448 20.21 15.69 17.93
C THR A 448 19.13 15.51 19.01
N ARG A 449 18.35 14.40 18.98
CA ARG A 449 17.36 14.05 20.03
C ARG A 449 17.96 13.26 21.19
N THR A 450 19.04 12.54 20.97
CA THR A 450 19.71 11.74 21.98
C THR A 450 20.71 12.53 22.82
N ALA A 451 21.08 13.74 22.36
CA ALA A 451 22.04 14.64 23.01
C ALA A 451 21.38 15.77 23.84
N ALA A 452 20.06 15.79 23.94
CA ALA A 452 19.28 16.73 24.76
C ALA A 452 18.34 15.95 25.70
#